data_7f5f1419e848ef47dce18cbd6629ac3f
#
_entry.id   7f5f1419e848ef47dce18cbd6629ac3f
#
_cell.length_a   1.000
_cell.length_b   1.000
_cell.length_c   1.000
_cell.angle_alpha   90.00
_cell.angle_beta   90.00
_cell.angle_gamma   90.00
#
_symmetry.space_group_name_H-M   'P 1'
#
loop_
_entity.id
_entity.type
_entity.pdbx_description
1 polymer ?
#
loop_
_entity_poly.entity_id
_entity_poly.type
_entity_poly.pdbx_seq_one_letter_code
_entity_poly.pdbx_strand_id
1 'polypeptide(L)'
;MVRDQYEENIRNSKLKGKILFLSSTFLYREEVQYIKEQVDRCKFGINYTYHVGQYLPDWHPWEDYRNFFVGDRRTNGCREIFAIELPWLQKTFGEISSWQLIKNKCSNLNIDYPDTYHLLLEHKGGCKGSLQVDVVSRKAVRNLEVYGEDIYLTWNGSPTGLNVYNFETKKEHNVLLYDDVHHMEGYSSFIIENAYQNELQAFLNEISGQQAARYGFEDDMITLKMIDEIEGTI
;
A
#
# COMPACT_ATOMS: atom_id res chain seq x y z
N MET A 1 9.20 -17.43 12.34
CA MET A 1 8.30 -18.43 11.68
C MET A 1 7.98 -18.02 10.24
N VAL A 2 7.39 -16.86 9.95
CA VAL A 2 7.08 -16.45 8.56
C VAL A 2 8.37 -16.28 7.74
N ARG A 3 9.39 -15.65 8.29
CA ARG A 3 10.70 -15.45 7.64
C ARG A 3 11.36 -16.77 7.22
N ASP A 4 11.39 -17.75 8.09
CA ASP A 4 12.01 -19.05 7.80
C ASP A 4 11.28 -19.76 6.66
N GLN A 5 9.94 -19.64 6.60
CA GLN A 5 9.11 -20.18 5.51
C GLN A 5 9.39 -19.47 4.18
N TYR A 6 9.58 -18.14 4.19
CA TYR A 6 9.94 -17.38 2.99
C TYR A 6 11.30 -17.79 2.45
N GLU A 7 12.31 -17.84 3.30
CA GLU A 7 13.66 -18.27 2.92
C GLU A 7 13.66 -19.71 2.34
N GLU A 8 12.87 -20.59 2.94
CA GLU A 8 12.69 -21.96 2.43
C GLU A 8 11.99 -21.98 1.07
N ASN A 9 10.90 -21.22 0.89
CA ASN A 9 10.18 -21.14 -0.37
C ASN A 9 11.04 -20.56 -1.49
N ILE A 10 11.79 -19.48 -1.23
CA ILE A 10 12.74 -18.89 -2.16
C ILE A 10 13.80 -19.92 -2.59
N ARG A 11 14.38 -20.63 -1.63
CA ARG A 11 15.35 -21.67 -1.91
C ARG A 11 14.76 -22.80 -2.75
N ASN A 12 13.59 -23.29 -2.38
CA ASN A 12 12.92 -24.38 -3.07
C ASN A 12 12.50 -24.00 -4.50
N SER A 13 12.03 -22.77 -4.71
CA SER A 13 11.67 -22.29 -6.05
C SER A 13 12.89 -22.25 -6.97
N LYS A 14 14.02 -21.72 -6.49
CA LYS A 14 15.29 -21.67 -7.23
C LYS A 14 15.80 -23.08 -7.56
N LEU A 15 15.78 -24.01 -6.59
CA LEU A 15 16.21 -25.39 -6.81
C LEU A 15 15.36 -26.16 -7.80
N LYS A 16 14.06 -25.87 -7.85
CA LYS A 16 13.09 -26.57 -8.71
C LYS A 16 12.82 -25.82 -10.02
N GLY A 17 13.46 -24.67 -10.25
CA GLY A 17 13.20 -23.83 -11.44
C GLY A 17 11.73 -23.39 -11.52
N LYS A 18 11.09 -23.10 -10.38
CA LYS A 18 9.69 -22.65 -10.30
C LYS A 18 9.60 -21.18 -9.99
N ILE A 19 8.60 -20.54 -10.58
CA ILE A 19 8.27 -19.15 -10.30
C ILE A 19 7.59 -19.07 -8.94
N LEU A 20 8.01 -18.11 -8.15
CA LEU A 20 7.42 -17.75 -6.86
C LEU A 20 6.94 -16.31 -6.97
N PHE A 21 5.67 -16.14 -7.32
CA PHE A 21 5.03 -14.83 -7.49
C PHE A 21 4.30 -14.44 -6.21
N LEU A 22 4.53 -13.22 -5.75
CA LEU A 22 3.85 -12.64 -4.60
C LEU A 22 2.82 -11.61 -5.09
N SER A 23 1.55 -11.83 -4.72
CA SER A 23 0.48 -10.87 -5.02
C SER A 23 0.67 -9.59 -4.20
N SER A 24 0.69 -8.46 -4.91
CA SER A 24 0.72 -7.11 -4.33
C SER A 24 -0.02 -6.17 -5.27
N THR A 25 -1.34 -6.32 -5.29
CA THR A 25 -2.26 -5.77 -6.31
C THR A 25 -2.17 -4.26 -6.47
N PHE A 26 -1.88 -3.51 -5.39
CA PHE A 26 -1.71 -2.06 -5.45
C PHE A 26 -0.60 -1.60 -6.41
N LEU A 27 0.47 -2.39 -6.54
CA LEU A 27 1.54 -2.12 -7.49
C LEU A 27 1.12 -2.22 -8.97
N TYR A 28 -0.06 -2.77 -9.23
CA TYR A 28 -0.61 -2.95 -10.57
C TYR A 28 -1.78 -1.99 -10.88
N ARG A 29 -2.04 -1.03 -9.96
CA ARG A 29 -2.98 0.06 -10.20
C ARG A 29 -2.35 1.12 -11.10
N GLU A 30 -3.10 1.59 -12.08
CA GLU A 30 -2.64 2.63 -13.02
C GLU A 30 -2.29 3.94 -12.28
N GLU A 31 -3.06 4.28 -11.23
CA GLU A 31 -2.79 5.48 -10.43
C GLU A 31 -1.43 5.39 -9.72
N VAL A 32 -1.11 4.23 -9.15
CA VAL A 32 0.18 4.00 -8.49
C VAL A 32 1.34 4.10 -9.50
N GLN A 33 1.15 3.54 -10.69
CA GLN A 33 2.15 3.66 -11.77
C GLN A 33 2.32 5.13 -12.21
N TYR A 34 1.22 5.84 -12.41
CA TYR A 34 1.25 7.26 -12.77
C TYR A 34 1.95 8.10 -11.70
N ILE A 35 1.59 7.92 -10.42
CA ILE A 35 2.21 8.63 -9.29
C ILE A 35 3.71 8.38 -9.30
N LYS A 36 4.12 7.11 -9.45
CA LYS A 36 5.55 6.75 -9.52
C LYS A 36 6.26 7.46 -10.68
N GLU A 37 5.67 7.48 -11.87
CA GLU A 37 6.24 8.17 -13.01
C GLU A 37 6.41 9.68 -12.77
N GLN A 38 5.44 10.33 -12.08
CA GLN A 38 5.57 11.73 -11.72
C GLN A 38 6.70 11.95 -10.71
N VAL A 39 6.79 11.12 -9.69
CA VAL A 39 7.85 11.11 -8.67
C VAL A 39 9.23 10.93 -9.32
N ASP A 40 9.37 9.96 -10.23
CA ASP A 40 10.64 9.68 -10.92
C ASP A 40 11.12 10.84 -11.81
N ARG A 41 10.22 11.73 -12.24
CA ARG A 41 10.54 12.93 -13.06
C ARG A 41 10.96 14.14 -12.25
N CYS A 42 10.71 14.13 -10.94
CA CYS A 42 11.03 15.25 -10.06
C CYS A 42 12.54 15.45 -9.94
N LYS A 43 12.94 16.72 -9.91
CA LYS A 43 14.34 17.12 -9.79
C LYS A 43 14.69 17.58 -8.37
N PHE A 44 13.68 17.87 -7.57
CA PHE A 44 13.80 18.41 -6.23
C PHE A 44 13.27 17.45 -5.18
N GLY A 45 13.44 17.79 -3.90
CA GLY A 45 12.96 16.98 -2.79
C GLY A 45 11.44 16.86 -2.76
N ILE A 46 10.96 15.65 -2.48
CA ILE A 46 9.54 15.32 -2.44
C ILE A 46 9.12 15.05 -1.01
N ASN A 47 7.91 15.46 -0.68
CA ASN A 47 7.23 15.09 0.56
C ASN A 47 5.86 14.52 0.23
N TYR A 48 5.31 13.72 1.16
CA TYR A 48 3.92 13.28 1.06
C TYR A 48 3.23 13.19 2.41
N THR A 49 1.92 13.32 2.39
CA THR A 49 1.04 12.93 3.49
C THR A 49 0.10 11.85 3.00
N TYR A 50 -0.07 10.79 3.79
CA TYR A 50 -0.94 9.69 3.43
C TYR A 50 -1.73 9.20 4.65
N HIS A 51 -3.05 9.23 4.53
CA HIS A 51 -3.96 8.66 5.53
C HIS A 51 -4.75 7.53 4.89
N VAL A 52 -4.65 6.35 5.47
CA VAL A 52 -5.43 5.18 5.11
C VAL A 52 -6.09 4.59 6.35
N GLY A 53 -7.39 4.43 6.30
CA GLY A 53 -8.15 3.91 7.42
C GLY A 53 -9.55 3.48 7.03
N GLN A 54 -10.09 2.54 7.79
CA GLN A 54 -11.47 2.07 7.65
C GLN A 54 -11.94 1.48 8.97
N TYR A 55 -13.19 1.73 9.32
CA TYR A 55 -13.76 1.19 10.56
C TYR A 55 -13.80 -0.34 10.51
N LEU A 56 -13.13 -0.99 11.45
CA LEU A 56 -12.92 -2.44 11.44
C LEU A 56 -14.19 -3.27 11.31
N PRO A 57 -15.31 -2.97 12.02
CA PRO A 57 -16.57 -3.69 11.86
C PRO A 57 -17.22 -3.57 10.47
N ASP A 58 -16.83 -2.57 9.67
CA ASP A 58 -17.40 -2.33 8.34
C ASP A 58 -16.59 -3.04 7.23
N TRP A 59 -15.47 -3.72 7.57
CA TRP A 59 -14.65 -4.44 6.58
C TRP A 59 -15.41 -5.61 5.96
N HIS A 60 -16.05 -6.40 6.83
CA HIS A 60 -16.86 -7.55 6.47
C HIS A 60 -18.19 -7.44 7.23
N PRO A 61 -19.17 -6.63 6.75
CA PRO A 61 -20.38 -6.35 7.49
C PRO A 61 -21.31 -7.58 7.70
N TRP A 62 -21.04 -8.67 6.99
CA TRP A 62 -21.74 -9.96 7.13
C TRP A 62 -21.10 -10.88 8.18
N GLU A 63 -19.99 -10.49 8.81
CA GLU A 63 -19.21 -11.30 9.73
C GLU A 63 -18.74 -10.46 10.93
N ASP A 64 -18.69 -11.05 12.10
CA ASP A 64 -18.15 -10.38 13.27
C ASP A 64 -16.60 -10.30 13.16
N TYR A 65 -16.05 -9.08 13.14
CA TYR A 65 -14.61 -8.84 13.04
C TYR A 65 -13.78 -9.58 14.10
N ARG A 66 -14.38 -9.93 15.25
CA ARG A 66 -13.73 -10.70 16.34
C ARG A 66 -13.45 -12.15 15.95
N ASN A 67 -14.22 -12.68 15.02
CA ASN A 67 -14.09 -14.05 14.52
C ASN A 67 -13.29 -14.14 13.20
N PHE A 68 -12.87 -13.00 12.68
CA PHE A 68 -12.08 -12.86 11.46
C PHE A 68 -10.61 -12.59 11.80
N PHE A 69 -9.66 -12.86 10.89
CA PHE A 69 -8.23 -12.74 11.18
C PHE A 69 -7.82 -11.35 11.69
N VAL A 70 -8.53 -10.30 11.32
CA VAL A 70 -8.26 -8.92 11.74
C VAL A 70 -8.50 -8.68 13.24
N GLY A 71 -9.27 -9.55 13.91
CA GLY A 71 -9.47 -9.53 15.36
C GLY A 71 -8.29 -10.10 16.15
N ASP A 72 -7.42 -10.92 15.54
CA ASP A 72 -6.24 -11.50 16.19
C ASP A 72 -5.09 -10.47 16.19
N ARG A 73 -4.39 -10.34 17.32
CA ARG A 73 -3.27 -9.40 17.48
C ARG A 73 -2.14 -9.62 16.47
N ARG A 74 -1.88 -10.88 16.06
CA ARG A 74 -0.77 -11.22 15.15
C ARG A 74 -1.02 -10.81 13.71
N THR A 75 -2.29 -10.80 13.32
CA THR A 75 -2.72 -10.56 11.94
C THR A 75 -3.49 -9.26 11.77
N ASN A 76 -3.81 -8.59 12.81
CA ASN A 76 -4.62 -7.39 13.04
C ASN A 76 -4.89 -6.50 11.81
N GLY A 77 -5.93 -5.66 11.90
CA GLY A 77 -6.36 -4.84 10.76
C GLY A 77 -5.33 -3.78 10.34
N CYS A 78 -4.62 -3.16 11.29
CA CYS A 78 -3.57 -2.19 10.94
C CYS A 78 -2.38 -2.86 10.26
N ARG A 79 -2.00 -4.08 10.69
CA ARG A 79 -0.97 -4.89 10.03
C ARG A 79 -1.33 -5.20 8.59
N GLU A 80 -2.59 -5.56 8.34
CA GLU A 80 -3.10 -5.81 6.99
C GLU A 80 -2.98 -4.56 6.11
N ILE A 81 -3.36 -3.39 6.64
CA ILE A 81 -3.20 -2.12 5.92
C ILE A 81 -1.71 -1.87 5.62
N PHE A 82 -0.81 -2.03 6.59
CA PHE A 82 0.63 -1.86 6.35
C PHE A 82 1.15 -2.81 5.27
N ALA A 83 0.72 -4.07 5.27
CA ALA A 83 1.14 -5.06 4.27
C ALA A 83 0.68 -4.70 2.84
N ILE A 84 -0.44 -4.00 2.70
CA ILE A 84 -0.94 -3.50 1.42
C ILE A 84 -0.20 -2.22 1.00
N GLU A 85 0.01 -1.29 1.92
CA GLU A 85 0.43 0.08 1.60
C GLU A 85 1.96 0.25 1.51
N LEU A 86 2.73 -0.36 2.41
CA LEU A 86 4.18 -0.19 2.43
C LEU A 86 4.89 -0.66 1.15
N PRO A 87 4.49 -1.77 0.49
CA PRO A 87 5.12 -2.20 -0.75
C PRO A 87 5.11 -1.13 -1.83
N TRP A 88 3.95 -0.54 -2.12
CA TRP A 88 3.85 0.45 -3.17
C TRP A 88 4.45 1.81 -2.77
N LEU A 89 4.36 2.20 -1.50
CA LEU A 89 5.04 3.41 -1.00
C LEU A 89 6.56 3.31 -1.18
N GLN A 90 7.16 2.17 -0.81
CA GLN A 90 8.60 1.95 -0.98
C GLN A 90 9.01 1.88 -2.46
N LYS A 91 8.20 1.27 -3.32
CA LYS A 91 8.49 1.22 -4.77
C LYS A 91 8.32 2.60 -5.44
N THR A 92 7.49 3.47 -4.89
CA THR A 92 7.23 4.82 -5.43
C THR A 92 8.24 5.85 -4.89
N PHE A 93 8.45 5.91 -3.57
CA PHE A 93 9.24 6.95 -2.91
C PHE A 93 10.64 6.50 -2.49
N GLY A 94 10.98 5.23 -2.72
CA GLY A 94 12.23 4.60 -2.31
C GLY A 94 12.11 3.85 -0.98
N GLU A 95 13.11 3.04 -0.66
CA GLU A 95 13.17 2.27 0.58
C GLU A 95 13.14 3.18 1.81
N ILE A 96 12.34 2.85 2.81
CA ILE A 96 12.27 3.57 4.08
C ILE A 96 13.52 3.26 4.90
N SER A 97 14.24 4.31 5.31
CA SER A 97 15.49 4.21 6.06
C SER A 97 15.32 4.44 7.56
N SER A 98 14.34 5.26 7.94
CA SER A 98 14.04 5.55 9.34
C SER A 98 12.60 6.01 9.53
N TRP A 99 12.09 5.89 10.75
CA TRP A 99 10.77 6.39 11.11
C TRP A 99 10.66 6.79 12.57
N GLN A 100 9.74 7.72 12.84
CA GLN A 100 9.24 8.01 14.17
C GLN A 100 7.79 7.55 14.26
N LEU A 101 7.41 6.98 15.39
CA LEU A 101 6.11 6.31 15.56
C LEU A 101 5.40 6.79 16.82
N ILE A 102 4.12 7.13 16.66
CA ILE A 102 3.16 7.23 17.75
C ILE A 102 2.03 6.25 17.43
N LYS A 103 1.70 5.37 18.37
CA LYS A 103 0.58 4.43 18.25
C LYS A 103 -0.18 4.33 19.55
N ASN A 104 -1.47 4.15 19.45
CA ASN A 104 -2.34 3.97 20.61
C ASN A 104 -3.62 3.20 20.26
N LYS A 105 -4.34 2.83 21.28
CA LYS A 105 -5.72 2.35 21.18
C LYS A 105 -6.64 3.44 21.68
N CYS A 106 -7.40 4.06 20.75
CA CYS A 106 -8.29 5.18 21.07
C CYS A 106 -9.78 4.83 21.00
N SER A 107 -10.14 3.62 20.57
CA SER A 107 -11.52 3.17 20.42
C SER A 107 -11.96 2.16 21.49
N ASN A 108 -13.28 1.89 21.51
CA ASN A 108 -13.88 0.82 22.30
C ASN A 108 -14.02 -0.50 21.54
N LEU A 109 -13.34 -0.65 20.39
CA LEU A 109 -13.29 -1.92 19.66
C LEU A 109 -12.72 -3.03 20.57
N ASN A 110 -13.32 -4.20 20.53
CA ASN A 110 -12.86 -5.34 21.32
C ASN A 110 -11.67 -6.04 20.62
N ILE A 111 -10.54 -5.35 20.62
CA ILE A 111 -9.24 -5.78 20.08
C ILE A 111 -8.15 -5.48 21.13
N ASP A 112 -7.06 -6.24 21.11
CA ASP A 112 -5.93 -6.13 22.04
C ASP A 112 -4.66 -5.55 21.42
N TYR A 113 -4.81 -4.83 20.31
CA TYR A 113 -3.73 -4.15 19.58
C TYR A 113 -4.04 -2.65 19.38
N PRO A 114 -3.04 -1.81 19.08
CA PRO A 114 -3.25 -0.41 18.74
C PRO A 114 -4.13 -0.27 17.49
N ASP A 115 -5.09 0.64 17.53
CA ASP A 115 -6.04 0.87 16.44
C ASP A 115 -5.74 2.12 15.60
N THR A 116 -4.69 2.88 16.01
CA THR A 116 -4.17 4.04 15.29
C THR A 116 -2.65 4.07 15.33
N TYR A 117 -2.05 4.39 14.20
CA TYR A 117 -0.60 4.55 14.00
C TYR A 117 -0.32 5.83 13.23
N HIS A 118 0.62 6.63 13.71
CA HIS A 118 1.13 7.82 13.05
C HIS A 118 2.65 7.68 12.88
N LEU A 119 3.12 7.71 11.64
CA LEU A 119 4.53 7.58 11.32
C LEU A 119 5.03 8.81 10.57
N LEU A 120 6.20 9.30 10.96
CA LEU A 120 7.02 10.17 10.13
C LEU A 120 8.10 9.31 9.51
N LEU A 121 8.15 9.25 8.18
CA LEU A 121 8.99 8.37 7.41
C LEU A 121 10.11 9.16 6.72
N GLU A 122 11.30 8.58 6.65
CA GLU A 122 12.39 9.05 5.85
C GLU A 122 12.82 7.96 4.87
N HIS A 123 12.88 8.29 3.59
CA HIS A 123 13.30 7.37 2.53
C HIS A 123 14.76 7.60 2.14
N LYS A 124 15.46 6.54 1.71
CA LYS A 124 16.88 6.61 1.30
C LYS A 124 17.16 7.67 0.24
N GLY A 125 16.19 7.94 -0.65
CA GLY A 125 16.26 8.99 -1.67
C GLY A 125 16.04 10.42 -1.14
N GLY A 126 15.83 10.59 0.18
CA GLY A 126 15.58 11.89 0.82
C GLY A 126 14.12 12.34 0.82
N CYS A 127 13.22 11.59 0.21
CA CYS A 127 11.78 11.81 0.34
C CYS A 127 11.33 11.64 1.80
N LYS A 128 10.38 12.46 2.24
CA LYS A 128 9.81 12.40 3.59
C LYS A 128 8.31 12.19 3.53
N GLY A 129 7.80 11.31 4.39
CA GLY A 129 6.40 10.96 4.44
C GLY A 129 5.78 11.11 5.83
N SER A 130 4.50 11.47 5.86
CA SER A 130 3.64 11.30 7.02
C SER A 130 2.59 10.25 6.69
N LEU A 131 2.67 9.08 7.34
CA LEU A 131 1.74 7.98 7.13
C LEU A 131 0.86 7.78 8.36
N GLN A 132 -0.45 7.76 8.15
CA GLN A 132 -1.43 7.47 9.18
C GLN A 132 -2.20 6.22 8.78
N VAL A 133 -2.24 5.25 9.69
CA VAL A 133 -2.97 3.98 9.51
C VAL A 133 -3.90 3.79 10.69
N ASP A 134 -5.18 3.49 10.42
CA ASP A 134 -6.14 3.23 11.47
C ASP A 134 -7.27 2.26 11.06
N VAL A 135 -7.91 1.70 12.08
CA VAL A 135 -9.12 0.87 11.93
C VAL A 135 -10.33 1.48 12.63
N VAL A 136 -10.32 2.80 12.85
CA VAL A 136 -11.36 3.55 13.55
C VAL A 136 -12.09 4.57 12.69
N SER A 137 -11.60 4.87 11.50
CA SER A 137 -12.19 5.82 10.55
C SER A 137 -13.57 5.34 10.09
N ARG A 138 -14.63 6.01 10.57
CA ARG A 138 -16.03 5.65 10.24
C ARG A 138 -16.38 5.81 8.76
N LYS A 139 -15.65 6.65 8.06
CA LYS A 139 -15.64 6.73 6.60
C LYS A 139 -14.31 6.17 6.12
N ALA A 140 -14.34 5.17 5.26
CA ALA A 140 -13.12 4.65 4.65
C ALA A 140 -12.37 5.77 3.91
N VAL A 141 -11.08 5.87 4.17
CA VAL A 141 -10.19 6.91 3.60
C VAL A 141 -8.94 6.27 3.03
N ARG A 142 -8.43 6.88 1.96
CA ARG A 142 -7.16 6.59 1.32
C ARG A 142 -6.66 7.87 0.65
N ASN A 143 -6.34 8.87 1.48
CA ASN A 143 -6.00 10.21 1.03
C ASN A 143 -4.50 10.40 0.97
N LEU A 144 -3.95 10.50 -0.24
CA LEU A 144 -2.57 10.84 -0.52
C LEU A 144 -2.47 12.26 -1.05
N GLU A 145 -1.50 13.00 -0.54
CA GLU A 145 -1.02 14.25 -1.10
C GLU A 145 0.50 14.14 -1.28
N VAL A 146 1.00 14.41 -2.48
CA VAL A 146 2.43 14.47 -2.80
C VAL A 146 2.77 15.89 -3.22
N TYR A 147 3.81 16.46 -2.61
CA TYR A 147 4.18 17.84 -2.85
C TYR A 147 5.70 18.08 -2.82
N GLY A 148 6.13 19.01 -3.61
CA GLY A 148 7.50 19.46 -3.77
C GLY A 148 7.53 20.72 -4.63
N GLU A 149 8.72 21.19 -4.99
CA GLU A 149 8.87 22.40 -5.82
C GLU A 149 8.31 22.21 -7.24
N ASP A 150 8.46 21.00 -7.78
CA ASP A 150 8.07 20.64 -9.15
C ASP A 150 7.00 19.55 -9.23
N ILE A 151 6.35 19.21 -8.12
CA ILE A 151 5.25 18.25 -8.06
C ILE A 151 4.17 18.70 -7.06
N TYR A 152 2.92 18.60 -7.45
CA TYR A 152 1.78 18.59 -6.55
C TYR A 152 0.67 17.71 -7.13
N LEU A 153 0.31 16.67 -6.42
CA LEU A 153 -0.80 15.81 -6.78
C LEU A 153 -1.54 15.31 -5.54
N THR A 154 -2.80 14.96 -5.73
CA THR A 154 -3.65 14.34 -4.70
C THR A 154 -4.35 13.12 -5.25
N TRP A 155 -4.54 12.11 -4.40
CA TRP A 155 -5.29 10.90 -4.74
C TRP A 155 -6.13 10.44 -3.55
N ASN A 156 -7.41 10.18 -3.78
CA ASN A 156 -8.33 9.73 -2.74
C ASN A 156 -8.56 8.21 -2.73
N GLY A 157 -7.72 7.44 -3.42
CA GLY A 157 -7.80 5.97 -3.51
C GLY A 157 -8.76 5.45 -4.57
N SER A 158 -9.64 6.29 -5.13
CA SER A 158 -10.57 5.88 -6.19
C SER A 158 -9.95 6.01 -7.58
N PRO A 159 -10.47 5.28 -8.59
CA PRO A 159 -9.97 5.33 -9.97
C PRO A 159 -10.16 6.70 -10.66
N THR A 160 -11.06 7.53 -10.12
CA THR A 160 -11.34 8.87 -10.66
C THR A 160 -10.86 10.00 -9.74
N GLY A 161 -10.16 9.67 -8.66
CA GLY A 161 -9.81 10.63 -7.61
C GLY A 161 -8.37 11.16 -7.68
N LEU A 162 -7.65 10.91 -8.77
CA LEU A 162 -6.30 11.41 -8.96
C LEU A 162 -6.34 12.78 -9.62
N ASN A 163 -5.73 13.78 -8.97
CA ASN A 163 -5.63 15.14 -9.48
C ASN A 163 -4.19 15.60 -9.47
N VAL A 164 -3.82 16.41 -10.47
CA VAL A 164 -2.50 17.00 -10.63
C VAL A 164 -2.63 18.51 -10.79
N TYR A 165 -1.78 19.25 -10.09
CA TYR A 165 -1.71 20.71 -10.21
C TYR A 165 -0.78 21.11 -11.33
N ASN A 166 -1.28 21.92 -12.26
CA ASN A 166 -0.48 22.51 -13.32
C ASN A 166 0.07 23.88 -12.86
N PHE A 167 1.39 24.01 -12.75
CA PHE A 167 2.07 25.20 -12.21
C PHE A 167 1.97 26.43 -13.14
N GLU A 168 1.79 26.23 -14.44
CA GLU A 168 1.65 27.34 -15.41
C GLU A 168 0.24 27.92 -15.35
N THR A 169 -0.78 27.05 -15.41
CA THR A 169 -2.19 27.49 -15.41
C THR A 169 -2.72 27.75 -14.00
N LYS A 170 -2.02 27.29 -12.96
CA LYS A 170 -2.42 27.33 -11.54
C LYS A 170 -3.78 26.66 -11.29
N LYS A 171 -4.04 25.57 -11.99
CA LYS A 171 -5.29 24.80 -11.87
C LYS A 171 -5.00 23.32 -11.62
N GLU A 172 -5.83 22.71 -10.84
CA GLU A 172 -5.91 21.24 -10.77
C GLU A 172 -6.67 20.68 -11.96
N HIS A 173 -6.25 19.52 -12.42
CA HIS A 173 -6.98 18.71 -13.39
C HIS A 173 -7.02 17.27 -12.96
N ASN A 174 -8.13 16.62 -13.22
CA ASN A 174 -8.32 15.22 -12.93
C ASN A 174 -7.62 14.37 -13.98
N VAL A 175 -6.95 13.29 -13.54
CA VAL A 175 -6.25 12.34 -14.40
C VAL A 175 -7.12 11.09 -14.51
N LEU A 176 -7.64 10.84 -15.71
CA LEU A 176 -8.41 9.65 -16.02
C LEU A 176 -7.48 8.62 -16.69
N LEU A 177 -7.30 7.48 -16.07
CA LEU A 177 -6.33 6.46 -16.47
C LEU A 177 -7.00 5.19 -17.04
N TYR A 178 -8.30 5.06 -16.88
CA TYR A 178 -9.07 3.90 -17.32
C TYR A 178 -10.11 4.32 -18.36
N ASP A 179 -10.18 3.60 -19.46
CA ASP A 179 -11.28 3.73 -20.43
C ASP A 179 -12.57 3.18 -19.84
N ASP A 180 -12.48 2.10 -19.06
CA ASP A 180 -13.58 1.49 -18.32
C ASP A 180 -13.09 0.99 -16.96
N VAL A 181 -13.85 1.28 -15.90
CA VAL A 181 -13.54 0.83 -14.55
C VAL A 181 -14.40 -0.39 -14.23
N HIS A 182 -13.73 -1.53 -14.16
CA HIS A 182 -14.39 -2.77 -13.75
C HIS A 182 -14.45 -2.83 -12.22
N HIS A 183 -15.67 -2.82 -11.68
CA HIS A 183 -15.96 -2.88 -10.26
C HIS A 183 -17.04 -3.92 -9.97
N MET A 184 -16.81 -4.77 -8.98
CA MET A 184 -17.78 -5.77 -8.55
C MET A 184 -18.77 -5.16 -7.55
N GLU A 185 -20.07 -5.33 -7.78
CA GLU A 185 -21.12 -4.83 -6.90
C GLU A 185 -20.98 -5.44 -5.49
N GLY A 186 -21.15 -4.62 -4.46
CA GLY A 186 -21.03 -5.02 -3.05
C GLY A 186 -19.63 -4.84 -2.44
N TYR A 187 -18.60 -4.54 -3.24
CA TYR A 187 -17.26 -4.24 -2.73
C TYR A 187 -17.02 -2.73 -2.59
N SER A 188 -16.00 -2.36 -1.80
CA SER A 188 -15.58 -0.97 -1.66
C SER A 188 -15.18 -0.37 -3.01
N SER A 189 -15.56 0.91 -3.27
CA SER A 189 -15.17 1.64 -4.49
C SER A 189 -13.67 1.80 -4.70
N PHE A 190 -12.86 1.48 -3.68
CA PHE A 190 -11.40 1.45 -3.79
C PHE A 190 -10.88 0.15 -4.43
N ILE A 191 -11.70 -0.88 -4.53
CA ILE A 191 -11.34 -2.17 -5.13
C ILE A 191 -11.82 -2.18 -6.58
N ILE A 192 -10.87 -2.26 -7.53
CA ILE A 192 -11.15 -2.31 -8.96
C ILE A 192 -10.53 -3.57 -9.56
N GLU A 193 -11.29 -4.24 -10.44
CA GLU A 193 -10.88 -5.49 -11.07
C GLU A 193 -9.71 -5.30 -12.06
N ASN A 194 -9.56 -4.12 -12.63
CA ASN A 194 -8.46 -3.77 -13.53
C ASN A 194 -7.08 -4.05 -12.92
N ALA A 195 -6.91 -3.76 -11.62
CA ALA A 195 -5.63 -4.01 -10.95
C ALA A 195 -5.31 -5.50 -10.83
N TYR A 196 -6.32 -6.33 -10.55
CA TYR A 196 -6.17 -7.79 -10.50
C TYR A 196 -5.88 -8.39 -11.88
N GLN A 197 -6.51 -7.85 -12.94
CA GLN A 197 -6.22 -8.25 -14.31
C GLN A 197 -4.77 -7.92 -14.69
N ASN A 198 -4.30 -6.72 -14.36
CA ASN A 198 -2.93 -6.29 -14.59
C ASN A 198 -1.92 -7.15 -13.81
N GLU A 199 -2.24 -7.51 -12.58
CA GLU A 199 -1.41 -8.40 -11.76
C GLU A 199 -1.32 -9.81 -12.36
N LEU A 200 -2.45 -10.38 -12.77
CA LEU A 200 -2.48 -11.69 -13.42
C LEU A 200 -1.70 -11.68 -14.74
N GLN A 201 -1.82 -10.61 -15.53
CA GLN A 201 -1.03 -10.45 -16.76
C GLN A 201 0.47 -10.38 -16.44
N ALA A 202 0.86 -9.68 -15.37
CA ALA A 202 2.26 -9.63 -14.94
C ALA A 202 2.79 -11.02 -14.54
N PHE A 203 1.99 -11.84 -13.87
CA PHE A 203 2.33 -13.23 -13.56
C PHE A 203 2.55 -14.06 -14.84
N LEU A 204 1.66 -13.93 -15.83
CA LEU A 204 1.82 -14.62 -17.11
C LEU A 204 3.07 -14.15 -17.88
N ASN A 205 3.38 -12.85 -17.81
CA ASN A 205 4.58 -12.28 -18.41
C ASN A 205 5.87 -12.82 -17.75
N GLU A 206 5.85 -13.04 -16.43
CA GLU A 206 6.97 -13.66 -15.72
C GLU A 206 7.14 -15.12 -16.11
N ILE A 207 6.05 -15.88 -16.23
CA ILE A 207 6.08 -17.28 -16.71
C ILE A 207 6.70 -17.36 -18.10
N SER A 208 6.38 -16.41 -18.98
CA SER A 208 6.91 -16.37 -20.36
C SER A 208 8.32 -15.79 -20.47
N GLY A 209 8.89 -15.30 -19.35
CA GLY A 209 10.20 -14.66 -19.30
C GLY A 209 10.25 -13.26 -19.94
N GLN A 210 9.10 -12.62 -20.17
CA GLN A 210 9.01 -11.29 -20.77
C GLN A 210 9.30 -10.18 -19.76
N GLN A 211 8.87 -10.34 -18.51
CA GLN A 211 9.03 -9.34 -17.47
C GLN A 211 9.05 -10.02 -16.09
N ALA A 212 9.96 -9.58 -15.21
CA ALA A 212 9.96 -10.01 -13.81
C ALA A 212 8.84 -9.33 -13.02
N ALA A 213 8.41 -9.99 -11.93
CA ALA A 213 7.46 -9.40 -10.97
C ALA A 213 7.96 -8.06 -10.41
N ARG A 214 7.04 -7.14 -10.18
CA ARG A 214 7.35 -5.82 -9.59
C ARG A 214 7.75 -5.89 -8.13
N TYR A 215 7.34 -6.97 -7.45
CA TYR A 215 7.54 -7.18 -6.03
C TYR A 215 7.67 -8.68 -5.75
N GLY A 216 8.65 -9.07 -5.00
CA GLY A 216 8.94 -10.46 -4.71
C GLY A 216 9.04 -10.75 -3.21
N PHE A 217 9.28 -12.00 -2.87
CA PHE A 217 9.39 -12.46 -1.48
C PHE A 217 10.58 -11.83 -0.77
N GLU A 218 11.67 -11.51 -1.48
CA GLU A 218 12.82 -10.80 -0.92
C GLU A 218 12.45 -9.36 -0.52
N ASP A 219 11.69 -8.64 -1.35
CA ASP A 219 11.17 -7.31 -1.01
C ASP A 219 10.22 -7.37 0.18
N ASP A 220 9.33 -8.37 0.20
CA ASP A 220 8.32 -8.52 1.23
C ASP A 220 8.91 -8.88 2.61
N MET A 221 10.00 -9.63 2.66
CA MET A 221 10.71 -9.88 3.91
C MET A 221 11.21 -8.58 4.56
N ILE A 222 11.63 -7.60 3.77
CA ILE A 222 12.05 -6.28 4.26
C ILE A 222 10.83 -5.54 4.82
N THR A 223 9.72 -5.56 4.10
CA THR A 223 8.46 -4.94 4.51
C THR A 223 7.90 -5.59 5.77
N LEU A 224 7.85 -6.91 5.85
CA LEU A 224 7.37 -7.63 7.03
C LEU A 224 8.24 -7.36 8.27
N LYS A 225 9.56 -7.29 8.10
CA LYS A 225 10.45 -6.92 9.20
C LYS A 225 10.14 -5.51 9.72
N MET A 226 9.94 -4.55 8.82
CA MET A 226 9.55 -3.19 9.19
C MET A 226 8.20 -3.16 9.94
N ILE A 227 7.21 -3.93 9.47
CA ILE A 227 5.91 -4.03 10.15
C ILE A 227 6.09 -4.61 11.57
N ASP A 228 6.88 -5.66 11.73
CA ASP A 228 7.17 -6.27 13.03
C ASP A 228 7.83 -5.26 13.99
N GLU A 229 8.75 -4.42 13.50
CA GLU A 229 9.38 -3.35 14.28
C GLU A 229 8.36 -2.23 14.64
N ILE A 230 7.50 -1.80 13.71
CA ILE A 230 6.42 -0.83 13.95
C ILE A 230 5.46 -1.36 15.03
N GLU A 231 5.12 -2.62 14.99
CA GLU A 231 4.24 -3.25 15.98
C GLU A 231 4.93 -3.54 17.31
N GLY A 232 6.27 -3.62 17.33
CA GLY A 232 7.06 -3.98 18.50
C GLY A 232 6.92 -5.46 18.85
N THR A 233 6.88 -6.31 17.82
CA THR A 233 6.77 -7.78 17.95
C THR A 233 8.12 -8.49 17.88
N ILE A 234 9.20 -7.75 17.58
CA ILE A 234 10.62 -8.16 17.63
C ILE A 234 11.44 -7.19 18.46
#